data_699c1f563453f8db597194ac426e76b8
#
_entry.id   699c1f563453f8db597194ac426e76b8
#
_cell.length_a   1.000
_cell.length_b   1.000
_cell.length_c   1.000
_cell.angle_alpha   90.00
_cell.angle_beta   90.00
_cell.angle_gamma   90.00
#
_symmetry.space_group_name_H-M   'P 1'
#
loop_
_entity.id
_entity.type
_entity.pdbx_description
1 polymer ?
#
loop_
_entity_poly.entity_id
_entity_poly.type
_entity_poly.pdbx_seq_one_letter_code
_entity_poly.pdbx_strand_id
1 'polypeptide(L)'
;AVDRGFGQLADYRAFVKSEGEKAVAFARERGLRILVLAGRPYHIDEEICHGIDRLARSLGFVVVSEDSVCDMAKSKNAEIDVLNQWTYHSRLYKAAYFAAENKDVELCQLVSFGCGVDAITTDEVRRILENADKIYTQLKIDEITNLGSVRIRLRSLLGALEEREGKL
;
A
#
# COMPACT_ATOMS: atom_id res chain seq x y z
N ALA A 1 15.41 21.78 21.63
CA ALA A 1 14.20 20.92 21.65
C ALA A 1 13.77 20.55 20.22
N VAL A 2 13.56 21.52 19.31
CA VAL A 2 13.09 21.33 17.95
C VAL A 2 14.02 20.42 17.13
N ASP A 3 15.32 20.72 17.09
CA ASP A 3 16.32 19.93 16.35
C ASP A 3 16.36 18.47 16.82
N ARG A 4 16.23 18.24 18.13
CA ARG A 4 16.16 16.90 18.69
C ARG A 4 14.88 16.17 18.24
N GLY A 5 13.76 16.86 18.15
CA GLY A 5 12.50 16.29 17.65
C GLY A 5 12.60 15.89 16.18
N PHE A 6 13.18 16.73 15.34
CA PHE A 6 13.43 16.38 13.93
C PHE A 6 14.43 15.24 13.77
N GLY A 7 15.47 15.16 14.61
CA GLY A 7 16.38 14.03 14.62
C GLY A 7 15.67 12.72 14.95
N GLN A 8 14.85 12.68 15.99
CA GLN A 8 14.05 11.49 16.34
C GLN A 8 13.06 11.07 15.25
N LEU A 9 12.45 12.04 14.57
CA LEU A 9 11.58 11.74 13.42
C LEU A 9 12.35 11.12 12.25
N ALA A 10 13.57 11.60 11.98
CA ALA A 10 14.43 11.03 10.94
C ALA A 10 14.84 9.59 11.30
N ASP A 11 15.23 9.34 12.55
CA ASP A 11 15.58 8.01 13.04
C ASP A 11 14.39 7.04 12.94
N TYR A 12 13.19 7.49 13.31
CA TYR A 12 11.96 6.69 13.18
C TYR A 12 11.68 6.32 11.72
N ARG A 13 11.78 7.29 10.81
CA ARG A 13 11.58 7.02 9.36
C ARG A 13 12.60 6.04 8.80
N ALA A 14 13.86 6.17 9.21
CA ALA A 14 14.91 5.24 8.82
C ALA A 14 14.64 3.82 9.35
N PHE A 15 14.16 3.71 10.60
CA PHE A 15 13.74 2.43 11.18
C PHE A 15 12.58 1.80 10.39
N VAL A 16 11.50 2.53 10.13
CA VAL A 16 10.33 2.02 9.36
C VAL A 16 10.75 1.54 7.98
N LYS A 17 11.59 2.31 7.28
CA LYS A 17 12.15 1.92 5.99
C LYS A 17 12.96 0.62 6.08
N SER A 18 13.83 0.49 7.07
CA SER A 18 14.64 -0.71 7.29
C SER A 18 13.78 -1.95 7.52
N GLU A 19 12.70 -1.82 8.30
CA GLU A 19 11.75 -2.94 8.51
C GLU A 19 11.00 -3.29 7.22
N GLY A 20 10.62 -2.31 6.40
CA GLY A 20 10.06 -2.54 5.08
C GLY A 20 11.01 -3.29 4.15
N GLU A 21 12.28 -2.89 4.11
CA GLU A 21 13.32 -3.59 3.31
C GLU A 21 13.49 -5.04 3.74
N LYS A 22 13.50 -5.32 5.05
CA LYS A 22 13.55 -6.69 5.61
C LYS A 22 12.32 -7.51 5.22
N ALA A 23 11.12 -6.92 5.30
CA ALA A 23 9.88 -7.60 4.94
C ALA A 23 9.84 -7.94 3.45
N VAL A 24 10.27 -7.03 2.59
CA VAL A 24 10.39 -7.25 1.14
C VAL A 24 11.39 -8.37 0.83
N ALA A 25 12.57 -8.33 1.45
CA ALA A 25 13.59 -9.38 1.29
C ALA A 25 13.05 -10.75 1.73
N PHE A 26 12.43 -10.81 2.91
CA PHE A 26 11.79 -12.03 3.43
C PHE A 26 10.75 -12.61 2.46
N ALA A 27 9.90 -11.76 1.88
CA ALA A 27 8.89 -12.19 0.93
C ALA A 27 9.55 -12.81 -0.32
N ARG A 28 10.55 -12.14 -0.88
CA ARG A 28 11.26 -12.55 -2.09
C ARG A 28 12.03 -13.85 -1.92
N GLU A 29 12.71 -14.01 -0.80
CA GLU A 29 13.42 -15.27 -0.46
C GLU A 29 12.48 -16.50 -0.43
N ARG A 30 11.20 -16.28 -0.13
CA ARG A 30 10.18 -17.34 0.00
C ARG A 30 9.21 -17.42 -1.18
N GLY A 31 9.38 -16.56 -2.18
CA GLY A 31 8.47 -16.50 -3.32
C GLY A 31 7.04 -16.07 -2.94
N LEU A 32 6.91 -15.28 -1.85
CA LEU A 32 5.62 -14.78 -1.38
C LEU A 32 5.28 -13.44 -2.05
N ARG A 33 3.99 -13.21 -2.24
CA ARG A 33 3.49 -11.92 -2.74
C ARG A 33 3.48 -10.88 -1.61
N ILE A 34 3.76 -9.64 -1.97
CA ILE A 34 3.74 -8.50 -1.08
C ILE A 34 2.45 -7.70 -1.33
N LEU A 35 1.75 -7.34 -0.26
CA LEU A 35 0.62 -6.42 -0.31
C LEU A 35 0.96 -5.14 0.46
N VAL A 36 1.01 -4.04 -0.27
CA VAL A 36 1.12 -2.71 0.35
C VAL A 36 -0.27 -2.27 0.80
N LEU A 37 -0.47 -2.10 2.10
CA LEU A 37 -1.64 -1.41 2.63
C LEU A 37 -1.33 0.09 2.62
N ALA A 38 -2.00 0.82 1.75
CA ALA A 38 -1.73 2.21 1.48
C ALA A 38 -2.92 3.09 1.84
N GLY A 39 -2.66 4.23 2.46
CA GLY A 39 -3.71 5.15 2.87
C GLY A 39 -3.16 6.30 3.69
N ARG A 40 -3.96 6.85 4.58
CA ARG A 40 -3.49 7.82 5.57
C ARG A 40 -2.81 7.08 6.72
N PRO A 41 -1.90 7.72 7.47
CA PRO A 41 -1.15 7.04 8.54
C PRO A 41 -2.01 6.29 9.55
N TYR A 42 -3.20 6.82 9.88
CA TYR A 42 -4.11 6.18 10.83
C TYR A 42 -4.86 4.97 10.27
N HIS A 43 -4.91 4.78 8.94
CA HIS A 43 -5.59 3.64 8.33
C HIS A 43 -4.92 2.29 8.66
N ILE A 44 -3.63 2.30 9.02
CA ILE A 44 -2.88 1.10 9.41
C ILE A 44 -2.82 0.89 10.92
N ASP A 45 -3.44 1.77 11.72
CA ASP A 45 -3.64 1.54 13.15
C ASP A 45 -4.45 0.26 13.37
N GLU A 46 -4.10 -0.54 14.37
CA GLU A 46 -4.66 -1.88 14.58
C GLU A 46 -6.18 -1.86 14.78
N GLU A 47 -6.70 -0.86 15.49
CA GLU A 47 -8.14 -0.72 15.73
C GLU A 47 -8.87 -0.21 14.48
N ILE A 48 -8.28 0.77 13.79
CA ILE A 48 -8.91 1.40 12.60
C ILE A 48 -8.85 0.47 11.39
N CYS A 49 -7.77 -0.31 11.24
CA CYS A 49 -7.60 -1.28 10.16
C CYS A 49 -8.52 -2.52 10.30
N HIS A 50 -9.20 -2.68 11.43
CA HIS A 50 -10.15 -3.78 11.71
C HIS A 50 -9.56 -5.19 11.45
N GLY A 51 -8.24 -5.36 11.47
CA GLY A 51 -7.57 -6.64 11.21
C GLY A 51 -7.47 -7.02 9.72
N ILE A 52 -7.58 -6.08 8.81
CA ILE A 52 -7.36 -6.30 7.37
C ILE A 52 -5.95 -6.85 7.11
N ASP A 53 -4.96 -6.36 7.83
CA ASP A 53 -3.58 -6.85 7.80
C ASP A 53 -3.48 -8.34 8.15
N ARG A 54 -4.14 -8.77 9.24
CA ARG A 54 -4.20 -10.17 9.67
C ARG A 54 -4.91 -11.05 8.64
N LEU A 55 -5.99 -10.53 8.07
CA LEU A 55 -6.71 -11.22 7.00
C LEU A 55 -5.83 -11.39 5.76
N ALA A 56 -5.16 -10.36 5.30
CA ALA A 56 -4.26 -10.42 4.15
C ALA A 56 -3.11 -11.43 4.38
N ARG A 57 -2.50 -11.43 5.58
CA ARG A 57 -1.50 -12.43 5.96
C ARG A 57 -2.05 -13.86 5.94
N SER A 58 -3.29 -14.06 6.38
CA SER A 58 -3.94 -15.38 6.34
C SER A 58 -4.20 -15.89 4.91
N LEU A 59 -4.17 -15.01 3.93
CA LEU A 59 -4.28 -15.31 2.51
C LEU A 59 -2.92 -15.47 1.81
N GLY A 60 -1.82 -15.46 2.57
CA GLY A 60 -0.47 -15.69 2.05
C GLY A 60 0.32 -14.46 1.64
N PHE A 61 -0.18 -13.25 1.86
CA PHE A 61 0.57 -12.04 1.61
C PHE A 61 1.57 -11.71 2.73
N VAL A 62 2.72 -11.18 2.37
CA VAL A 62 3.53 -10.35 3.26
C VAL A 62 3.00 -8.93 3.19
N VAL A 63 2.58 -8.38 4.33
CA VAL A 63 1.91 -7.08 4.39
C VAL A 63 2.89 -6.02 4.84
N VAL A 64 2.94 -4.91 4.12
CA VAL A 64 3.76 -3.73 4.41
C VAL A 64 2.92 -2.45 4.30
N SER A 65 3.32 -1.39 4.97
CA SER A 65 2.68 -0.08 4.87
C SER A 65 3.32 0.79 3.77
N GLU A 66 2.59 1.79 3.28
CA GLU A 66 3.09 2.69 2.23
C GLU A 66 4.36 3.44 2.65
N ASP A 67 4.48 3.83 3.93
CA ASP A 67 5.63 4.58 4.44
C ASP A 67 6.90 3.72 4.61
N SER A 68 6.73 2.40 4.71
CA SER A 68 7.86 1.47 4.79
C SER A 68 8.51 1.19 3.42
N VAL A 69 7.80 1.44 2.31
CA VAL A 69 8.25 1.10 0.95
C VAL A 69 8.30 2.26 -0.03
N CYS A 70 7.70 3.41 0.29
CA CYS A 70 7.58 4.54 -0.64
C CYS A 70 8.93 5.06 -1.17
N ASP A 71 9.99 4.96 -0.38
CA ASP A 71 11.34 5.38 -0.82
C ASP A 71 12.12 4.29 -1.57
N MET A 72 11.53 3.12 -1.79
CA MET A 72 12.12 2.03 -2.59
C MET A 72 11.76 2.15 -4.08
N ALA A 73 10.80 2.99 -4.46
CA ALA A 73 10.48 3.26 -5.86
C ALA A 73 11.68 3.88 -6.57
N LYS A 74 11.96 3.39 -7.78
CA LYS A 74 13.04 3.91 -8.63
C LYS A 74 12.64 5.21 -9.33
N SER A 75 11.37 5.34 -9.65
CA SER A 75 10.76 6.51 -10.30
C SER A 75 10.61 7.68 -9.33
N LYS A 76 11.73 8.37 -9.06
CA LYS A 76 11.77 9.50 -8.11
C LYS A 76 10.99 10.73 -8.58
N ASN A 77 10.77 10.89 -9.88
CA ASN A 77 10.09 12.02 -10.52
C ASN A 77 9.02 11.52 -11.49
N ALA A 78 8.25 10.54 -11.06
CA ALA A 78 7.18 10.01 -11.87
C ALA A 78 6.18 11.11 -12.25
N GLU A 79 5.69 11.09 -13.47
CA GLU A 79 4.64 11.97 -13.94
C GLU A 79 3.37 11.73 -13.09
N ILE A 80 3.06 12.72 -12.28
CA ILE A 80 1.86 12.77 -11.45
C ILE A 80 0.97 13.84 -12.07
N ASP A 81 -0.22 13.46 -12.53
CA ASP A 81 -1.14 14.36 -13.24
C ASP A 81 -1.84 15.35 -12.32
N VAL A 82 -1.65 15.21 -11.02
CA VAL A 82 -2.26 16.06 -10.00
C VAL A 82 -1.22 16.88 -9.23
N LEU A 83 -1.68 17.98 -8.62
CA LEU A 83 -0.81 18.81 -7.79
C LEU A 83 -0.33 18.02 -6.55
N ASN A 84 0.95 17.68 -6.55
CA ASN A 84 1.58 16.87 -5.50
C ASN A 84 2.26 17.76 -4.46
N GLN A 85 1.49 18.29 -3.52
CA GLN A 85 1.99 19.20 -2.49
C GLN A 85 1.83 18.67 -1.05
N TRP A 86 1.14 17.54 -0.86
CA TRP A 86 0.90 16.96 0.46
C TRP A 86 1.76 15.72 0.71
N THR A 87 2.42 15.69 1.85
CA THR A 87 3.37 14.64 2.23
C THR A 87 2.77 13.23 2.16
N TYR A 88 1.56 13.03 2.68
CA TYR A 88 0.93 11.70 2.69
C TYR A 88 0.50 11.23 1.31
N HIS A 89 -0.02 12.13 0.49
CA HIS A 89 -0.38 11.80 -0.89
C HIS A 89 0.85 11.49 -1.73
N SER A 90 1.93 12.26 -1.55
CA SER A 90 3.22 11.98 -2.19
C SER A 90 3.76 10.58 -1.84
N ARG A 91 3.63 10.16 -0.57
CA ARG A 91 4.01 8.80 -0.16
C ARG A 91 3.14 7.74 -0.82
N LEU A 92 1.84 7.98 -0.90
CA LEU A 92 0.89 7.09 -1.55
C LEU A 92 1.25 6.84 -3.02
N TYR A 93 1.54 7.92 -3.77
CA TYR A 93 1.95 7.83 -5.17
C TYR A 93 3.28 7.09 -5.32
N LYS A 94 4.27 7.37 -4.47
CA LYS A 94 5.54 6.64 -4.47
C LYS A 94 5.35 5.15 -4.18
N ALA A 95 4.49 4.80 -3.23
CA ALA A 95 4.17 3.40 -2.95
C ALA A 95 3.45 2.73 -4.13
N ALA A 96 2.58 3.46 -4.85
CA ALA A 96 1.96 2.96 -6.08
C ALA A 96 3.00 2.71 -7.17
N TYR A 97 3.98 3.60 -7.35
CA TYR A 97 5.09 3.35 -8.28
C TYR A 97 5.94 2.17 -7.86
N PHE A 98 6.23 2.01 -6.57
CA PHE A 98 6.92 0.82 -6.08
C PHE A 98 6.17 -0.46 -6.45
N ALA A 99 4.85 -0.50 -6.29
CA ALA A 99 4.03 -1.64 -6.71
C ALA A 99 4.03 -1.82 -8.23
N ALA A 100 3.93 -0.73 -9.00
CA ALA A 100 3.96 -0.75 -10.46
C ALA A 100 5.28 -1.30 -11.03
N GLU A 101 6.40 -0.98 -10.39
CA GLU A 101 7.74 -1.41 -10.80
C GLU A 101 8.09 -2.86 -10.44
N ASN A 102 7.30 -3.51 -9.56
CA ASN A 102 7.62 -4.82 -9.00
C ASN A 102 6.47 -5.81 -9.22
N LYS A 103 6.74 -6.90 -9.94
CA LYS A 103 5.71 -7.91 -10.27
C LYS A 103 5.15 -8.65 -9.05
N ASP A 104 5.98 -8.81 -8.02
CA ASP A 104 5.69 -9.49 -6.76
C ASP A 104 4.93 -8.62 -5.74
N VAL A 105 4.67 -7.34 -6.07
CA VAL A 105 4.06 -6.35 -5.18
C VAL A 105 2.70 -5.93 -5.70
N GLU A 106 1.69 -6.03 -4.85
CA GLU A 106 0.35 -5.50 -5.09
C GLU A 106 0.05 -4.36 -4.10
N LEU A 107 -0.88 -3.47 -4.45
CA LEU A 107 -1.29 -2.38 -3.58
C LEU A 107 -2.80 -2.42 -3.34
N CYS A 108 -3.17 -2.32 -2.07
CA CYS A 108 -4.54 -2.14 -1.63
C CYS A 108 -4.69 -0.78 -0.95
N GLN A 109 -5.45 0.12 -1.56
CA GLN A 109 -5.70 1.44 -0.99
C GLN A 109 -6.84 1.39 0.01
N LEU A 110 -6.56 1.83 1.24
CA LEU A 110 -7.55 2.03 2.28
C LEU A 110 -8.10 3.45 2.19
N VAL A 111 -9.42 3.59 2.18
CA VAL A 111 -10.11 4.88 2.13
C VAL A 111 -11.16 4.95 3.22
N SER A 112 -11.38 6.14 3.76
CA SER A 112 -12.42 6.42 4.74
C SER A 112 -13.14 7.72 4.41
N PHE A 113 -14.41 7.79 4.78
CA PHE A 113 -15.30 8.93 4.54
C PHE A 113 -15.48 9.28 3.06
N GLY A 114 -16.32 10.23 2.76
CA GLY A 114 -16.49 10.82 1.43
C GLY A 114 -15.55 12.02 1.23
N CYS A 115 -14.25 11.87 1.51
CA CYS A 115 -13.31 12.97 1.41
C CYS A 115 -12.92 13.24 -0.04
N GLY A 116 -13.10 14.49 -0.52
CA GLY A 116 -12.72 14.88 -1.88
C GLY A 116 -11.23 14.68 -2.21
N VAL A 117 -10.37 14.77 -1.19
CA VAL A 117 -8.93 14.51 -1.36
C VAL A 117 -8.67 13.03 -1.62
N ASP A 118 -9.41 12.12 -0.99
CA ASP A 118 -9.31 10.69 -1.30
C ASP A 118 -9.78 10.38 -2.72
N ALA A 119 -10.78 11.09 -3.24
CA ALA A 119 -11.21 10.93 -4.63
C ALA A 119 -10.06 11.22 -5.60
N ILE A 120 -9.34 12.33 -5.42
CA ILE A 120 -8.18 12.69 -6.26
C ILE A 120 -7.07 11.65 -6.12
N THR A 121 -6.75 11.23 -4.90
CA THR A 121 -5.67 10.26 -4.66
C THR A 121 -6.00 8.87 -5.18
N THR A 122 -7.26 8.43 -5.10
CA THR A 122 -7.67 7.13 -5.63
C THR A 122 -7.59 7.08 -7.15
N ASP A 123 -7.98 8.15 -7.83
CA ASP A 123 -7.89 8.21 -9.29
C ASP A 123 -6.43 8.18 -9.76
N GLU A 124 -5.56 8.93 -9.10
CA GLU A 124 -4.13 8.96 -9.45
C GLU A 124 -3.42 7.63 -9.15
N VAL A 125 -3.66 7.02 -7.99
CA VAL A 125 -3.10 5.69 -7.65
C VAL A 125 -3.59 4.63 -8.63
N ARG A 126 -4.88 4.67 -8.99
CA ARG A 126 -5.46 3.78 -10.01
C ARG A 126 -4.73 3.94 -11.34
N ARG A 127 -4.58 5.18 -11.82
CA ARG A 127 -3.89 5.48 -13.06
C ARG A 127 -2.46 4.93 -13.08
N ILE A 128 -1.70 5.13 -12.00
CA ILE A 128 -0.34 4.62 -11.88
C ILE A 128 -0.29 3.09 -12.00
N LEU A 129 -1.19 2.41 -11.30
CA LEU A 129 -1.23 0.94 -11.28
C LEU A 129 -1.72 0.37 -12.61
N GLU A 130 -2.82 0.90 -13.17
CA GLU A 130 -3.38 0.43 -14.43
C GLU A 130 -2.43 0.66 -15.62
N ASN A 131 -1.68 1.77 -15.64
CA ASN A 131 -0.64 2.01 -16.65
C ASN A 131 0.50 0.97 -16.61
N ALA A 132 0.69 0.30 -15.48
CA ALA A 132 1.65 -0.79 -15.31
C ALA A 132 1.00 -2.19 -15.37
N ASP A 133 -0.22 -2.28 -15.89
CA ASP A 133 -1.02 -3.52 -15.94
C ASP A 133 -1.22 -4.19 -14.57
N LYS A 134 -1.28 -3.39 -13.50
CA LYS A 134 -1.59 -3.83 -12.14
C LYS A 134 -3.07 -3.71 -11.83
N ILE A 135 -3.56 -4.56 -10.93
CA ILE A 135 -4.94 -4.50 -10.45
C ILE A 135 -5.05 -3.46 -9.35
N TYR A 136 -5.87 -2.42 -9.58
CA TYR A 136 -6.20 -1.48 -8.53
C TYR A 136 -7.22 -2.07 -7.55
N THR A 137 -6.86 -2.15 -6.29
CA THR A 137 -7.73 -2.65 -5.22
C THR A 137 -7.96 -1.55 -4.18
N GLN A 138 -9.22 -1.24 -3.90
CA GLN A 138 -9.64 -0.24 -2.92
C GLN A 138 -10.54 -0.88 -1.87
N LEU A 139 -10.29 -0.57 -0.59
CA LEU A 139 -11.14 -0.98 0.53
C LEU A 139 -11.61 0.25 1.29
N LYS A 140 -12.93 0.36 1.47
CA LYS A 140 -13.55 1.36 2.33
C LYS A 140 -13.64 0.81 3.75
N ILE A 141 -13.10 1.52 4.74
CA ILE A 141 -12.91 1.02 6.11
C ILE A 141 -13.77 1.71 7.19
N ASP A 142 -14.56 2.72 6.83
CA ASP A 142 -15.30 3.57 7.77
C ASP A 142 -16.52 2.89 8.42
N GLU A 143 -17.05 1.81 7.87
CA GLU A 143 -18.25 1.13 8.36
C GLU A 143 -18.08 -0.40 8.34
N ILE A 144 -16.86 -0.88 8.60
CA ILE A 144 -16.61 -2.31 8.61
C ILE A 144 -17.18 -2.92 9.90
N THR A 145 -18.31 -3.60 9.79
CA THR A 145 -18.87 -4.42 10.87
C THR A 145 -18.35 -5.86 10.85
N ASN A 146 -17.86 -6.33 9.70
CA ASN A 146 -17.24 -7.63 9.51
C ASN A 146 -16.31 -7.64 8.29
N LEU A 147 -15.38 -8.57 8.25
CA LEU A 147 -14.39 -8.68 7.17
C LEU A 147 -14.86 -9.49 5.95
N GLY A 148 -16.15 -9.81 5.83
CA GLY A 148 -16.66 -10.65 4.74
C GLY A 148 -16.40 -10.04 3.35
N SER A 149 -16.78 -8.77 3.17
CA SER A 149 -16.57 -8.04 1.91
C SER A 149 -15.08 -7.86 1.59
N VAL A 150 -14.27 -7.57 2.60
CA VAL A 150 -12.81 -7.45 2.46
C VAL A 150 -12.19 -8.76 2.01
N ARG A 151 -12.61 -9.88 2.64
CA ARG A 151 -12.16 -11.23 2.28
C ARG A 151 -12.48 -11.58 0.83
N ILE A 152 -13.69 -11.25 0.37
CA ILE A 152 -14.10 -11.48 -1.02
C ILE A 152 -13.18 -10.68 -1.97
N ARG A 153 -12.96 -9.41 -1.70
CA ARG A 153 -12.09 -8.56 -2.54
C ARG A 153 -10.64 -9.05 -2.61
N LEU A 154 -10.05 -9.40 -1.46
CA LEU A 154 -8.68 -9.91 -1.43
C LEU A 154 -8.55 -11.29 -2.10
N ARG A 155 -9.56 -12.16 -1.98
CA ARG A 155 -9.60 -13.43 -2.71
C ARG A 155 -9.79 -13.22 -4.22
N SER A 156 -10.61 -12.27 -4.63
CA SER A 156 -10.76 -11.92 -6.05
C SER A 156 -9.45 -11.37 -6.62
N LEU A 157 -8.72 -10.56 -5.86
CA LEU A 157 -7.38 -10.11 -6.25
C LEU A 157 -6.45 -11.32 -6.45
N LEU A 158 -6.37 -12.23 -5.48
CA LEU A 158 -5.54 -13.44 -5.60
C LEU A 158 -5.92 -14.28 -6.82
N GLY A 159 -7.21 -14.59 -7.00
CA GLY A 159 -7.65 -15.38 -8.15
C GLY A 159 -7.28 -14.74 -9.48
N ALA A 160 -7.44 -13.42 -9.62
CA ALA A 160 -7.05 -12.72 -10.84
C ALA A 160 -5.52 -12.72 -11.06
N LEU A 161 -4.72 -12.69 -9.99
CA LEU A 161 -3.26 -12.80 -10.09
C LEU A 161 -2.82 -14.22 -10.47
N GLU A 162 -3.46 -15.25 -9.93
CA GLU A 162 -3.21 -16.67 -10.26
C GLU A 162 -3.59 -16.98 -11.71
N GLU A 163 -4.71 -16.43 -12.20
CA GLU A 163 -5.12 -16.54 -13.60
C GLU A 163 -4.09 -15.92 -14.55
N ARG A 164 -3.61 -14.71 -14.23
CA ARG A 164 -2.55 -14.03 -15.02
C ARG A 164 -1.23 -14.80 -15.05
N GLU A 165 -0.93 -15.58 -14.03
CA GLU A 165 0.27 -16.43 -13.96
C GLU A 165 0.07 -17.82 -14.59
N GLY A 166 -1.13 -18.12 -15.08
CA GLY A 166 -1.45 -19.43 -15.66
C GLY A 166 -1.45 -20.58 -14.63
N LYS A 167 -1.80 -20.25 -13.37
CA LYS A 167 -1.87 -21.22 -12.25
C LYS A 167 -3.29 -21.72 -11.98
N LEU A 168 -4.28 -21.25 -12.73
CA LEU A 168 -5.68 -21.73 -12.73
C LEU A 168 -6.00 -22.49 -14.00
#